data_bc97d4cdbbadcdb4da0e77d05b86d35e
#
_entry.id   bc97d4cdbbadcdb4da0e77d05b86d35e
#
_cell.length_a   1.000
_cell.length_b   1.000
_cell.length_c   1.000
_cell.angle_alpha   90.00
_cell.angle_beta   90.00
_cell.angle_gamma   90.00
#
_symmetry.space_group_name_H-M   'P 1'
#
loop_
_entity.id
_entity.type
_entity.pdbx_description
1 polymer ?
#
loop_
_entity_poly.entity_id
_entity_poly.type
_entity_poly.pdbx_seq_one_letter_code
_entity_poly.pdbx_strand_id
1 'polypeptide(L)'
;DAYTSGKRHADANNIPNLPGEGDGCLATFTPAAKGMMTVYYNSTSFLRVHTFNADGTKEGFVDSETGLTSYSFKVVPGKTYVMSTTGKTNNMFYAGYSYVADEKITVPVTVNNIDATIGSGLRLSLVDDQLGGDEISLSTTTKSLKLLKGHTYRVSSNDGGVKPLVGDSQTFTVTGDAVTITLN
;
A
#
# COMPACT_ATOMS: atom_id res chain seq x y z
N ASP A 1 17.27 7.14 -4.57
CA ASP A 1 17.29 8.60 -4.45
C ASP A 1 17.66 9.26 -5.77
N ALA A 2 16.85 9.22 -6.78
CA ALA A 2 17.17 9.98 -7.98
C ALA A 2 16.01 10.92 -8.29
N TYR A 3 16.03 12.09 -7.64
CA TYR A 3 15.37 13.26 -8.18
C TYR A 3 16.31 13.92 -9.15
N THR A 4 16.08 13.75 -10.44
CA THR A 4 16.83 14.50 -11.46
C THR A 4 16.02 15.74 -11.83
N SER A 5 16.46 16.91 -11.40
CA SER A 5 15.99 18.20 -11.91
C SER A 5 16.54 18.39 -13.32
N GLY A 6 15.94 17.76 -14.30
CA GLY A 6 16.39 17.81 -15.69
C GLY A 6 15.29 18.30 -16.62
N LYS A 7 15.57 18.31 -17.91
CA LYS A 7 14.60 18.61 -18.97
C LYS A 7 13.41 17.66 -18.86
N ARG A 8 12.19 18.19 -19.03
CA ARG A 8 10.98 17.35 -19.07
C ARG A 8 11.19 16.22 -20.07
N HIS A 9 10.89 15.00 -19.67
CA HIS A 9 10.83 13.88 -20.60
C HIS A 9 9.81 14.21 -21.69
N ALA A 10 10.20 14.11 -22.95
CA ALA A 10 9.37 14.54 -24.08
C ALA A 10 8.03 13.79 -24.16
N ASP A 11 7.95 12.61 -23.59
CA ASP A 11 6.76 11.78 -23.55
C ASP A 11 6.63 11.05 -22.20
N ALA A 12 6.29 11.81 -21.15
CA ALA A 12 6.06 11.24 -19.82
C ALA A 12 4.89 10.22 -19.76
N ASN A 13 4.01 10.23 -20.77
CA ASN A 13 2.91 9.28 -20.88
C ASN A 13 3.36 7.92 -21.39
N ASN A 14 4.42 7.88 -22.17
CA ASN A 14 4.90 6.65 -22.81
C ASN A 14 6.41 6.55 -22.72
N ILE A 15 6.92 6.21 -21.55
CA ILE A 15 8.33 5.93 -21.33
C ILE A 15 8.59 4.50 -21.85
N PRO A 16 9.21 4.32 -23.03
CA PRO A 16 9.39 2.98 -23.62
C PRO A 16 10.55 2.23 -23.00
N ASN A 17 11.57 2.95 -22.52
CA ASN A 17 12.80 2.41 -21.93
C ASN A 17 13.03 2.98 -20.55
N LEU A 18 13.84 2.28 -19.76
CA LEU A 18 14.29 2.81 -18.47
C LEU A 18 15.03 4.14 -18.69
N PRO A 19 14.60 5.24 -18.02
CA PRO A 19 15.23 6.54 -18.19
C PRO A 19 16.70 6.52 -17.79
N GLY A 20 17.53 7.18 -18.57
CA GLY A 20 18.92 7.44 -18.23
C GLY A 20 19.07 8.62 -17.28
N GLU A 21 20.31 8.87 -16.86
CA GLU A 21 20.66 10.03 -16.06
C GLU A 21 20.41 11.32 -16.85
N GLY A 22 19.63 12.23 -16.30
CA GLY A 22 19.28 13.50 -16.96
C GLY A 22 17.99 13.51 -17.78
N ASP A 23 17.26 12.41 -17.83
CA ASP A 23 15.99 12.29 -18.57
C ASP A 23 14.79 12.89 -17.81
N GLY A 24 14.80 14.17 -17.58
CA GLY A 24 13.61 14.92 -17.17
C GLY A 24 13.26 14.85 -15.69
N CYS A 25 12.07 15.36 -15.34
CA CYS A 25 11.54 15.37 -13.97
C CYS A 25 10.86 14.03 -13.64
N LEU A 26 11.62 12.96 -13.62
CA LEU A 26 11.17 11.62 -13.26
C LEU A 26 11.77 11.24 -11.91
N ALA A 27 10.97 10.59 -11.08
CA ALA A 27 11.47 9.93 -9.89
C ALA A 27 11.57 8.43 -10.16
N THR A 28 12.69 7.82 -9.77
CA THR A 28 12.90 6.38 -9.92
C THR A 28 13.12 5.72 -8.59
N PHE A 29 12.64 4.49 -8.44
CA PHE A 29 12.81 3.70 -7.23
C PHE A 29 13.05 2.23 -7.58
N THR A 30 14.13 1.66 -7.02
CA THR A 30 14.43 0.22 -7.12
C THR A 30 14.46 -0.34 -5.71
N PRO A 31 13.46 -1.16 -5.33
CA PRO A 31 13.35 -1.68 -3.97
C PRO A 31 14.35 -2.81 -3.71
N ALA A 32 14.92 -2.82 -2.51
CA ALA A 32 15.75 -3.93 -2.03
C ALA A 32 14.92 -5.12 -1.53
N ALA A 33 13.67 -4.89 -1.10
CA ALA A 33 12.75 -5.90 -0.61
C ALA A 33 11.34 -5.64 -1.14
N LYS A 34 10.44 -6.61 -1.01
CA LYS A 34 9.01 -6.39 -1.25
C LYS A 34 8.48 -5.38 -0.24
N GLY A 35 7.51 -4.58 -0.65
CA GLY A 35 6.90 -3.62 0.25
C GLY A 35 5.90 -2.70 -0.42
N MET A 36 5.53 -1.66 0.33
CA MET A 36 4.66 -0.58 -0.09
C MET A 36 5.46 0.69 -0.28
N MET A 37 5.34 1.29 -1.44
CA MET A 37 5.79 2.66 -1.72
C MET A 37 4.59 3.58 -1.70
N THR A 38 4.69 4.66 -0.93
CA THR A 38 3.75 5.78 -0.98
C THR A 38 4.48 7.02 -1.47
N VAL A 39 3.98 7.63 -2.52
CA VAL A 39 4.52 8.88 -3.07
C VAL A 39 3.56 10.01 -2.74
N TYR A 40 4.09 11.09 -2.18
CA TYR A 40 3.37 12.32 -1.88
C TYR A 40 3.71 13.35 -2.94
N TYR A 41 2.70 13.95 -3.53
CA TYR A 41 2.89 14.87 -4.64
C TYR A 41 1.80 15.95 -4.68
N ASN A 42 2.09 17.02 -5.39
CA ASN A 42 1.10 18.04 -5.71
C ASN A 42 0.94 18.10 -7.23
N SER A 43 -0.22 17.71 -7.72
CA SER A 43 -0.56 17.76 -9.14
C SER A 43 -2.05 17.92 -9.33
N THR A 44 -2.44 18.61 -10.39
CA THR A 44 -3.83 18.66 -10.87
C THR A 44 -4.20 17.46 -11.74
N SER A 45 -3.23 16.59 -11.98
CA SER A 45 -3.37 15.37 -12.79
C SER A 45 -3.20 14.12 -11.91
N PHE A 46 -2.94 13.00 -12.52
CA PHE A 46 -2.66 11.74 -11.83
C PHE A 46 -1.17 11.39 -11.88
N LEU A 47 -0.72 10.61 -10.93
CA LEU A 47 0.60 10.00 -10.92
C LEU A 47 0.56 8.74 -11.79
N ARG A 48 1.47 8.61 -12.74
CA ARG A 48 1.72 7.37 -13.48
C ARG A 48 2.97 6.69 -12.96
N VAL A 49 2.84 5.41 -12.64
CA VAL A 49 3.96 4.56 -12.20
C VAL A 49 4.24 3.53 -13.28
N HIS A 50 5.36 3.67 -13.97
CA HIS A 50 5.84 2.69 -14.95
C HIS A 50 6.67 1.63 -14.24
N THR A 51 6.52 0.38 -14.62
CA THR A 51 7.28 -0.75 -14.07
C THR A 51 8.20 -1.30 -15.15
N PHE A 52 9.48 -1.44 -14.81
CA PHE A 52 10.50 -2.04 -15.65
C PHE A 52 11.09 -3.27 -14.97
N ASN A 53 11.39 -4.30 -15.76
CA ASN A 53 12.12 -5.48 -15.32
C ASN A 53 13.61 -5.17 -15.07
N ALA A 54 14.33 -6.11 -14.44
CA ALA A 54 15.76 -5.96 -14.17
C ALA A 54 16.63 -5.79 -15.42
N ASP A 55 16.17 -6.29 -16.57
CA ASP A 55 16.81 -6.14 -17.88
C ASP A 55 16.48 -4.81 -18.57
N GLY A 56 15.72 -3.93 -17.91
CA GLY A 56 15.30 -2.65 -18.44
C GLY A 56 14.09 -2.69 -19.38
N THR A 57 13.53 -3.86 -19.65
CA THR A 57 12.30 -3.97 -20.45
C THR A 57 11.08 -3.49 -19.68
N LYS A 58 10.21 -2.76 -20.37
CA LYS A 58 8.96 -2.26 -19.75
C LYS A 58 7.95 -3.39 -19.55
N GLU A 59 7.43 -3.50 -18.34
CA GLU A 59 6.35 -4.43 -18.02
C GLU A 59 4.97 -3.78 -18.23
N GLY A 60 4.82 -2.52 -17.81
CA GLY A 60 3.55 -1.80 -17.91
C GLY A 60 3.56 -0.51 -17.12
N PHE A 61 2.36 -0.02 -16.83
CA PHE A 61 2.15 1.12 -15.93
C PHE A 61 0.81 1.01 -15.21
N VAL A 62 0.69 1.76 -14.11
CA VAL A 62 -0.55 2.00 -13.38
C VAL A 62 -0.72 3.49 -13.11
N ASP A 63 -1.95 3.95 -13.05
CA ASP A 63 -2.29 5.35 -12.79
C ASP A 63 -3.01 5.49 -11.45
N SER A 64 -2.70 6.54 -10.72
CA SER A 64 -3.52 6.97 -9.59
C SER A 64 -4.83 7.60 -10.09
N GLU A 65 -5.80 7.75 -9.22
CA GLU A 65 -6.94 8.63 -9.50
C GLU A 65 -6.49 10.09 -9.60
N THR A 66 -7.24 10.88 -10.38
CA THR A 66 -6.97 12.30 -10.52
C THR A 66 -7.30 13.07 -9.24
N GLY A 67 -6.47 14.05 -8.90
CA GLY A 67 -6.70 14.93 -7.77
C GLY A 67 -6.21 14.38 -6.42
N LEU A 68 -5.58 13.22 -6.39
CA LEU A 68 -4.91 12.72 -5.18
C LEU A 68 -3.61 13.46 -4.91
N THR A 69 -3.27 13.58 -3.63
CA THR A 69 -1.99 14.14 -3.16
C THR A 69 -0.99 13.07 -2.71
N SER A 70 -1.42 11.82 -2.73
CA SER A 70 -0.56 10.66 -2.48
C SER A 70 -1.09 9.44 -3.21
N TYR A 71 -0.19 8.51 -3.53
CA TYR A 71 -0.53 7.24 -4.14
C TYR A 71 0.38 6.13 -3.60
N SER A 72 -0.23 5.02 -3.19
CA SER A 72 0.47 3.85 -2.67
C SER A 72 0.39 2.70 -3.67
N PHE A 73 1.51 2.02 -3.87
CA PHE A 73 1.60 0.87 -4.77
C PHE A 73 2.62 -0.15 -4.28
N LYS A 74 2.40 -1.41 -4.65
CA LYS A 74 3.31 -2.51 -4.32
C LYS A 74 4.60 -2.40 -5.12
N VAL A 75 5.71 -2.70 -4.47
CA VAL A 75 7.02 -2.79 -5.09
C VAL A 75 7.69 -4.12 -4.77
N VAL A 76 8.44 -4.68 -5.73
CA VAL A 76 9.14 -5.95 -5.58
C VAL A 76 10.60 -5.82 -6.05
N PRO A 77 11.54 -6.56 -5.45
CA PRO A 77 12.93 -6.60 -5.90
C PRO A 77 13.06 -7.03 -7.36
N GLY A 78 14.10 -6.57 -8.02
CA GLY A 78 14.37 -6.86 -9.43
C GLY A 78 13.53 -6.05 -10.40
N LYS A 79 12.75 -5.09 -9.90
CA LYS A 79 12.02 -4.14 -10.72
C LYS A 79 12.43 -2.71 -10.41
N THR A 80 12.32 -1.84 -11.42
CA THR A 80 12.47 -0.39 -11.26
C THR A 80 11.16 0.29 -11.56
N TYR A 81 10.75 1.16 -10.67
CA TYR A 81 9.52 1.95 -10.76
C TYR A 81 9.88 3.37 -11.15
N VAL A 82 9.28 3.87 -12.21
CA VAL A 82 9.49 5.23 -12.70
C VAL A 82 8.20 6.01 -12.58
N MET A 83 8.22 7.06 -11.80
CA MET A 83 7.06 7.89 -11.52
C MET A 83 7.07 9.13 -12.40
N SER A 84 5.95 9.39 -13.04
CA SER A 84 5.77 10.54 -13.93
C SER A 84 4.38 11.14 -13.77
N THR A 85 4.21 12.38 -14.22
CA THR A 85 2.89 12.93 -14.51
C THR A 85 2.47 12.62 -15.93
N THR A 86 1.18 12.72 -16.19
CA THR A 86 0.67 12.71 -17.55
C THR A 86 0.70 14.09 -18.16
N GLY A 87 1.23 14.19 -19.35
CA GLY A 87 1.22 15.39 -20.18
C GLY A 87 2.45 16.29 -20.05
N LYS A 88 2.74 16.97 -21.13
CA LYS A 88 3.89 17.86 -21.28
C LYS A 88 3.79 19.18 -20.49
N THR A 89 2.59 19.51 -20.02
CA THR A 89 2.25 20.82 -19.42
C THR A 89 1.98 20.77 -17.93
N ASN A 90 1.78 19.58 -17.36
CA ASN A 90 1.46 19.44 -15.95
C ASN A 90 2.72 19.48 -15.10
N ASN A 91 2.78 20.42 -14.18
CA ASN A 91 3.84 20.47 -13.19
C ASN A 91 3.48 19.50 -12.07
N MET A 92 4.37 18.57 -11.77
CA MET A 92 4.30 17.77 -10.57
C MET A 92 5.43 18.20 -9.64
N PHE A 93 5.06 18.36 -8.38
CA PHE A 93 6.04 18.55 -7.32
C PHE A 93 5.95 17.34 -6.40
N TYR A 94 7.02 16.58 -6.32
CA TYR A 94 7.16 15.52 -5.33
C TYR A 94 7.41 16.16 -3.96
N ALA A 95 6.51 15.90 -3.03
CA ALA A 95 6.65 16.37 -1.64
C ALA A 95 7.46 15.39 -0.78
N GLY A 96 7.52 14.13 -1.20
CA GLY A 96 8.28 13.10 -0.52
C GLY A 96 7.79 11.70 -0.88
N TYR A 97 8.40 10.72 -0.23
CA TYR A 97 7.97 9.34 -0.34
C TYR A 97 8.15 8.61 1.00
N SER A 98 7.41 7.53 1.17
CA SER A 98 7.56 6.57 2.24
C SER A 98 7.65 5.16 1.64
N TYR A 99 8.63 4.38 2.10
CA TYR A 99 8.76 2.97 1.73
C TYR A 99 8.73 2.12 2.99
N VAL A 100 7.80 1.18 3.02
CA VAL A 100 7.67 0.21 4.10
C VAL A 100 7.91 -1.17 3.51
N ALA A 101 9.01 -1.81 3.92
CA ALA A 101 9.29 -3.18 3.52
C ALA A 101 8.32 -4.15 4.18
N ASP A 102 7.98 -5.23 3.47
CA ASP A 102 7.15 -6.32 3.97
C ASP A 102 7.89 -7.09 5.08
N GLU A 103 7.75 -6.62 6.31
CA GLU A 103 8.24 -7.26 7.51
C GLU A 103 7.04 -7.85 8.27
N LYS A 104 6.95 -9.19 8.31
CA LYS A 104 5.93 -9.86 9.13
C LYS A 104 6.39 -9.94 10.57
N ILE A 105 5.66 -9.32 11.45
CA ILE A 105 5.86 -9.38 12.89
C ILE A 105 4.75 -10.17 13.57
N THR A 106 5.05 -10.73 14.74
CA THR A 106 4.05 -11.44 15.55
C THR A 106 3.27 -10.45 16.37
N VAL A 107 1.95 -10.42 16.19
CA VAL A 107 1.04 -9.54 16.91
C VAL A 107 0.07 -10.39 17.70
N PRO A 108 0.00 -10.23 19.05
CA PRO A 108 -1.08 -10.82 19.84
C PRO A 108 -2.39 -10.15 19.49
N VAL A 109 -3.39 -10.94 19.10
CA VAL A 109 -4.74 -10.46 18.82
C VAL A 109 -5.72 -11.13 19.76
N THR A 110 -6.46 -10.34 20.53
CA THR A 110 -7.51 -10.80 21.44
C THR A 110 -8.86 -10.34 20.93
N VAL A 111 -9.85 -11.23 20.93
CA VAL A 111 -11.23 -10.89 20.57
C VAL A 111 -12.09 -10.98 21.83
N ASN A 112 -12.67 -9.86 22.23
CA ASN A 112 -13.58 -9.75 23.38
C ASN A 112 -15.03 -9.84 22.94
N ASN A 113 -15.92 -10.23 23.88
CA ASN A 113 -17.35 -10.35 23.68
C ASN A 113 -17.74 -11.42 22.64
N ILE A 114 -16.86 -12.39 22.36
CA ILE A 114 -17.30 -13.62 21.72
C ILE A 114 -18.08 -14.41 22.80
N ASP A 115 -19.36 -14.21 22.82
CA ASP A 115 -20.20 -15.01 23.65
C ASP A 115 -20.85 -16.16 22.85
N ALA A 116 -21.44 -17.13 23.57
CA ALA A 116 -22.07 -18.30 22.97
C ALA A 116 -23.33 -17.97 22.13
N THR A 117 -23.83 -16.74 22.17
CA THR A 117 -25.00 -16.29 21.40
C THR A 117 -24.62 -15.87 19.99
N ILE A 118 -23.36 -15.49 19.80
CA ILE A 118 -22.80 -15.31 18.44
C ILE A 118 -22.56 -16.72 17.90
N GLY A 119 -23.52 -17.23 17.18
CA GLY A 119 -23.62 -18.64 16.80
C GLY A 119 -22.33 -19.20 16.17
N SER A 120 -22.21 -20.53 16.16
CA SER A 120 -21.04 -21.32 15.71
C SER A 120 -20.58 -21.03 14.28
N GLY A 121 -21.21 -20.13 13.55
CA GLY A 121 -20.90 -19.70 12.19
C GLY A 121 -20.23 -18.33 12.08
N LEU A 122 -20.01 -17.60 13.20
CA LEU A 122 -19.33 -16.31 13.12
C LEU A 122 -17.89 -16.49 12.65
N ARG A 123 -17.54 -15.78 11.61
CA ARG A 123 -16.16 -15.66 11.11
C ARG A 123 -15.74 -14.22 11.14
N LEU A 124 -14.62 -13.96 11.77
CA LEU A 124 -13.93 -12.68 11.70
C LEU A 124 -12.76 -12.81 10.76
N SER A 125 -12.50 -11.77 10.01
CA SER A 125 -11.36 -11.70 9.13
C SER A 125 -10.62 -10.39 9.25
N LEU A 126 -9.28 -10.45 9.07
CA LEU A 126 -8.43 -9.30 8.89
C LEU A 126 -8.06 -9.20 7.41
N VAL A 127 -8.33 -8.07 6.81
CA VAL A 127 -7.97 -7.77 5.42
C VAL A 127 -7.02 -6.60 5.41
N ASP A 128 -5.90 -6.75 4.71
CA ASP A 128 -4.98 -5.63 4.49
C ASP A 128 -5.69 -4.57 3.63
N ASP A 129 -6.01 -3.44 4.26
CA ASP A 129 -6.83 -2.40 3.66
C ASP A 129 -6.11 -1.65 2.52
N GLN A 130 -4.78 -1.72 2.49
CA GLN A 130 -3.96 -1.02 1.49
C GLN A 130 -3.69 -1.87 0.25
N LEU A 131 -3.65 -3.19 0.39
CA LEU A 131 -3.17 -4.09 -0.64
C LEU A 131 -4.23 -5.05 -1.17
N GLY A 132 -5.42 -5.08 -0.57
CA GLY A 132 -6.38 -6.14 -0.83
C GLY A 132 -5.76 -7.52 -0.59
N GLY A 133 -5.03 -7.63 0.52
CA GLY A 133 -4.20 -8.78 0.83
C GLY A 133 -4.98 -9.98 1.34
N ASP A 134 -4.24 -10.99 1.77
CA ASP A 134 -4.78 -12.25 2.27
C ASP A 134 -5.76 -12.03 3.43
N GLU A 135 -6.92 -12.63 3.32
CA GLU A 135 -7.89 -12.66 4.40
C GLU A 135 -7.38 -13.61 5.51
N ILE A 136 -7.20 -13.07 6.71
CA ILE A 136 -6.76 -13.85 7.87
C ILE A 136 -7.97 -14.15 8.76
N SER A 137 -8.36 -15.40 8.83
CA SER A 137 -9.49 -15.85 9.65
C SER A 137 -9.14 -15.84 11.13
N LEU A 138 -10.02 -15.25 11.95
CA LEU A 138 -9.95 -15.24 13.41
C LEU A 138 -11.01 -16.18 13.97
N SER A 139 -10.61 -17.33 14.50
CA SER A 139 -11.52 -18.35 15.00
C SER A 139 -11.48 -18.58 16.51
N THR A 140 -10.63 -17.84 17.23
CA THR A 140 -10.41 -18.01 18.67
C THR A 140 -10.37 -16.68 19.40
N THR A 141 -10.63 -16.70 20.72
CA THR A 141 -10.63 -15.49 21.57
C THR A 141 -9.25 -14.81 21.66
N THR A 142 -8.17 -15.57 21.51
CA THR A 142 -6.79 -15.01 21.49
C THR A 142 -5.95 -15.78 20.50
N LYS A 143 -5.18 -15.06 19.70
CA LYS A 143 -4.32 -15.64 18.67
C LYS A 143 -3.08 -14.78 18.45
N SER A 144 -1.94 -15.43 18.18
CA SER A 144 -0.76 -14.74 17.68
C SER A 144 -0.74 -14.82 16.16
N LEU A 145 -0.76 -13.66 15.50
CA LEU A 145 -0.81 -13.56 14.05
C LEU A 145 0.49 -12.98 13.50
N LYS A 146 0.86 -13.42 12.31
CA LYS A 146 1.93 -12.84 11.50
C LYS A 146 1.33 -11.77 10.59
N LEU A 147 1.46 -10.50 11.00
CA LEU A 147 0.94 -9.35 10.26
C LEU A 147 2.08 -8.50 9.70
N LEU A 148 1.80 -7.80 8.60
CA LEU A 148 2.75 -6.90 7.97
C LEU A 148 2.88 -5.61 8.78
N LYS A 149 4.08 -5.31 9.25
CA LYS A 149 4.39 -4.11 10.03
C LYS A 149 4.14 -2.84 9.21
N GLY A 150 3.49 -1.87 9.82
CA GLY A 150 3.15 -0.60 9.18
C GLY A 150 1.94 -0.66 8.26
N HIS A 151 1.37 -1.84 7.99
CA HIS A 151 0.16 -1.98 7.19
C HIS A 151 -1.10 -1.74 8.04
N THR A 152 -2.16 -1.28 7.40
CA THR A 152 -3.47 -1.09 8.02
C THR A 152 -4.36 -2.27 7.66
N TYR A 153 -4.92 -2.90 8.68
CA TYR A 153 -5.85 -4.01 8.54
C TYR A 153 -7.26 -3.57 8.92
N ARG A 154 -8.23 -4.01 8.13
CA ARG A 154 -9.64 -3.89 8.44
C ARG A 154 -10.14 -5.17 9.08
N VAL A 155 -10.89 -5.03 10.17
CA VAL A 155 -11.60 -6.14 10.80
C VAL A 155 -13.01 -6.20 10.24
N SER A 156 -13.41 -7.37 9.77
CA SER A 156 -14.75 -7.61 9.25
C SER A 156 -15.38 -8.87 9.84
N SER A 157 -16.70 -8.95 9.76
CA SER A 157 -17.50 -10.09 10.17
C SER A 157 -18.33 -10.57 8.99
N ASN A 158 -18.60 -11.87 8.93
CA ASN A 158 -19.57 -12.45 7.99
C ASN A 158 -21.03 -12.23 8.42
N ASP A 159 -21.24 -11.73 9.63
CA ASP A 159 -22.57 -11.36 10.15
C ASP A 159 -22.70 -9.84 10.18
N GLY A 160 -23.60 -9.30 9.35
CA GLY A 160 -23.82 -7.85 9.23
C GLY A 160 -24.37 -7.18 10.50
N GLY A 161 -24.88 -7.95 11.48
CA GLY A 161 -25.30 -7.46 12.78
C GLY A 161 -24.15 -7.29 13.79
N VAL A 162 -23.00 -7.89 13.51
CA VAL A 162 -21.82 -7.86 14.39
C VAL A 162 -20.80 -6.88 13.84
N LYS A 163 -20.44 -5.89 14.65
CA LYS A 163 -19.42 -4.89 14.30
C LYS A 163 -18.16 -5.12 15.12
N PRO A 164 -17.11 -5.69 14.54
CA PRO A 164 -15.82 -5.80 15.20
C PRO A 164 -15.11 -4.45 15.19
N LEU A 165 -14.66 -3.98 16.35
CA LEU A 165 -13.99 -2.69 16.52
C LEU A 165 -12.63 -2.87 17.22
N VAL A 166 -11.65 -2.06 16.81
CA VAL A 166 -10.40 -1.81 17.54
C VAL A 166 -10.47 -0.38 18.05
N GLY A 167 -10.75 -0.18 19.34
CA GLY A 167 -11.18 1.12 19.85
C GLY A 167 -12.50 1.53 19.17
N ASP A 168 -12.54 2.71 18.57
CA ASP A 168 -13.71 3.25 17.88
C ASP A 168 -13.69 3.00 16.35
N SER A 169 -12.75 2.18 15.86
CA SER A 169 -12.53 1.97 14.44
C SER A 169 -12.62 0.50 14.05
N GLN A 170 -12.98 0.23 12.79
CA GLN A 170 -12.85 -1.11 12.21
C GLN A 170 -11.45 -1.38 11.62
N THR A 171 -10.54 -0.43 11.72
CA THR A 171 -9.19 -0.55 11.19
C THR A 171 -8.14 -0.32 12.28
N PHE A 172 -6.97 -0.92 12.12
CA PHE A 172 -5.80 -0.65 12.93
C PHE A 172 -4.51 -0.78 12.10
N THR A 173 -3.50 0.00 12.48
CA THR A 173 -2.17 -0.09 11.87
C THR A 173 -1.26 -0.96 12.75
N VAL A 174 -0.53 -1.87 12.13
CA VAL A 174 0.36 -2.81 12.83
C VAL A 174 1.65 -2.09 13.27
N THR A 175 1.78 -1.86 14.57
CA THR A 175 2.97 -1.26 15.21
C THR A 175 3.86 -2.28 15.91
N GLY A 176 3.31 -3.44 16.28
CA GLY A 176 3.92 -4.47 17.10
C GLY A 176 3.22 -4.64 18.45
N ASP A 177 2.35 -3.71 18.79
CA ASP A 177 1.54 -3.79 20.01
C ASP A 177 0.43 -4.85 19.90
N ALA A 178 -0.04 -5.31 21.05
CA ALA A 178 -1.19 -6.21 21.10
C ALA A 178 -2.46 -5.49 20.61
N VAL A 179 -3.28 -6.21 19.85
CA VAL A 179 -4.53 -5.71 19.30
C VAL A 179 -5.71 -6.38 20.02
N THR A 180 -6.64 -5.57 20.50
CA THR A 180 -7.89 -6.04 21.07
C THR A 180 -9.06 -5.67 20.17
N ILE A 181 -9.78 -6.67 19.70
CA ILE A 181 -10.99 -6.53 18.89
C ILE A 181 -12.18 -6.74 19.82
N THR A 182 -13.12 -5.80 19.86
CA THR A 182 -14.35 -5.89 20.63
C THR A 182 -15.53 -6.05 19.67
N LEU A 183 -16.40 -7.03 19.93
CA LEU A 183 -17.61 -7.24 19.16
C LEU A 183 -18.77 -6.46 19.81
N ASN A 184 -19.47 -5.64 19.03
CA ASN A 184 -20.63 -4.86 19.43
C ASN A 184 -21.86 -5.28 18.61
#